data_5f708e7969168063c4f6e428dbc44d33
#
_entry.id   5f708e7969168063c4f6e428dbc44d33
#
_cell.length_a   1.000
_cell.length_b   1.000
_cell.length_c   1.000
_cell.angle_alpha   90.00
_cell.angle_beta   90.00
_cell.angle_gamma   90.00
#
_symmetry.space_group_name_H-M   'P 1'
#
loop_
_entity.id
_entity.type
_entity.pdbx_description
1 polymer ?
#
loop_
_entity_poly.entity_id
_entity_poly.type
_entity_poly.pdbx_seq_one_letter_code
_entity_poly.pdbx_strand_id
1 'polypeptide(L)'
;GNLIIVVNDNDMSIAENHGGLYGNLKLLRETNGQAECNLFKAMGLNYIYVDHGNAVGDLIEAFQSVKDSRKPVVVHINTLKGKGYAPAEQNKEVWHYNGPFHIETGEPLYEMTEEDYSDISMNYLLDKMKKDPAVVAITSGTPTVMGFTEDKRKEAGKQFVDVGIAEETAVALASGIATNGGKPVYGVYSTFVQRTYDQIAQDLCINNSPATIVTFCGSVYGMNDVTHLGLYDIPMMANIPNLVYLAPTTKEEYLAMLDWSIEQNEYPVGIRLPGGSVISDGKEITKDFGDLNKYEVTQKGSKVAVIGLGTFYGLGKEVAEELKKVTGTDATVINPYYITGIDAELLEELKKDHDVVITLEDGILDGGFGEKIARFYGDSDMKVLNFGLKKEFLDRYDVAEVLKENHVTKEQIVEDIMKFI
;
A
#
# COMPACT_ATOMS: atom_id res chain seq x y z
N GLY A 1 -35.37 9.04 10.87
CA GLY A 1 -34.48 10.18 10.71
C GLY A 1 -34.84 11.00 9.49
N ASN A 2 -34.20 12.14 9.32
CA ASN A 2 -34.38 13.07 8.20
C ASN A 2 -33.10 13.23 7.37
N LEU A 3 -32.42 12.13 7.13
CA LEU A 3 -31.16 12.10 6.37
C LEU A 3 -31.43 12.30 4.87
N ILE A 4 -30.68 13.19 4.23
CA ILE A 4 -30.62 13.32 2.78
C ILE A 4 -29.33 12.62 2.32
N ILE A 5 -29.47 11.57 1.50
CA ILE A 5 -28.40 10.78 0.96
C ILE A 5 -28.21 11.18 -0.51
N VAL A 6 -27.08 11.78 -0.84
CA VAL A 6 -26.76 12.13 -2.22
C VAL A 6 -25.95 11.01 -2.84
N VAL A 7 -26.49 10.39 -3.89
CA VAL A 7 -25.79 9.40 -4.71
C VAL A 7 -25.34 10.09 -5.98
N ASN A 8 -24.05 10.46 -6.05
CA ASN A 8 -23.44 11.01 -7.24
C ASN A 8 -22.99 9.84 -8.14
N ASP A 9 -23.83 9.52 -9.09
CA ASP A 9 -23.63 8.40 -10.01
C ASP A 9 -23.07 8.88 -11.36
N ASN A 10 -21.82 8.55 -11.61
CA ASN A 10 -21.12 8.84 -12.87
C ASN A 10 -20.62 7.57 -13.58
N ASP A 11 -21.11 6.39 -13.16
CA ASP A 11 -20.79 5.07 -13.69
C ASP A 11 -19.33 4.61 -13.51
N MET A 12 -18.53 5.37 -12.76
CA MET A 12 -17.11 5.14 -12.62
C MET A 12 -16.68 5.21 -11.16
N SER A 13 -15.70 4.37 -10.83
CA SER A 13 -14.74 4.58 -9.74
C SER A 13 -13.46 5.18 -10.35
N ILE A 14 -12.29 4.56 -10.16
CA ILE A 14 -11.14 4.80 -11.06
C ILE A 14 -11.49 4.19 -12.42
N ALA A 15 -11.66 2.86 -12.47
CA ALA A 15 -12.19 2.12 -13.60
C ALA A 15 -13.74 2.06 -13.57
N GLU A 16 -14.33 1.35 -14.50
CA GLU A 16 -15.77 1.09 -14.52
C GLU A 16 -16.24 0.24 -13.34
N ASN A 17 -17.40 0.59 -12.82
CA ASN A 17 -18.02 -0.15 -11.73
C ASN A 17 -18.76 -1.40 -12.22
N HIS A 18 -18.74 -2.46 -11.40
CA HIS A 18 -19.37 -3.74 -11.68
C HIS A 18 -20.23 -4.22 -10.50
N GLY A 19 -21.11 -5.20 -10.77
CA GLY A 19 -21.92 -5.87 -9.75
C GLY A 19 -23.34 -5.35 -9.63
N GLY A 20 -24.12 -5.96 -8.73
CA GLY A 20 -25.56 -5.78 -8.64
C GLY A 20 -26.03 -4.37 -8.27
N LEU A 21 -25.31 -3.67 -7.39
CA LEU A 21 -25.59 -2.28 -7.05
C LEU A 21 -25.49 -1.38 -8.28
N TYR A 22 -24.38 -1.50 -9.01
CA TYR A 22 -24.11 -0.66 -10.18
C TYR A 22 -25.03 -1.01 -11.36
N GLY A 23 -25.39 -2.30 -11.50
CA GLY A 23 -26.43 -2.72 -12.45
C GLY A 23 -27.79 -2.08 -12.14
N ASN A 24 -28.15 -1.94 -10.86
CA ASN A 24 -29.38 -1.24 -10.47
C ASN A 24 -29.27 0.27 -10.68
N LEU A 25 -28.14 0.91 -10.36
CA LEU A 25 -27.91 2.33 -10.66
C LEU A 25 -28.03 2.60 -12.17
N LYS A 26 -27.45 1.76 -13.02
CA LYS A 26 -27.55 1.85 -14.47
C LYS A 26 -29.00 1.76 -14.93
N LEU A 27 -29.77 0.78 -14.45
CA LEU A 27 -31.19 0.64 -14.75
C LEU A 27 -31.98 1.90 -14.35
N LEU A 28 -31.65 2.49 -13.19
CA LEU A 28 -32.30 3.71 -12.75
C LEU A 28 -31.94 4.92 -13.62
N ARG A 29 -30.70 5.04 -14.11
CA ARG A 29 -30.32 6.06 -15.09
C ARG A 29 -31.08 5.88 -16.41
N GLU A 30 -31.09 4.68 -16.97
CA GLU A 30 -31.74 4.37 -18.25
C GLU A 30 -33.27 4.57 -18.23
N THR A 31 -33.88 4.54 -17.05
CA THR A 31 -35.32 4.72 -16.85
C THR A 31 -35.71 6.03 -16.20
N ASN A 32 -34.78 7.00 -16.12
CA ASN A 32 -35.00 8.28 -15.40
C ASN A 32 -35.58 8.06 -13.99
N GLY A 33 -35.07 7.09 -13.26
CA GLY A 33 -35.48 6.75 -11.91
C GLY A 33 -36.82 6.01 -11.80
N GLN A 34 -37.45 5.60 -12.91
CA GLN A 34 -38.81 5.05 -12.92
C GLN A 34 -38.85 3.50 -12.84
N ALA A 35 -37.72 2.81 -12.86
CA ALA A 35 -37.70 1.36 -12.76
C ALA A 35 -38.41 0.87 -11.50
N GLU A 36 -39.22 -0.19 -11.60
CA GLU A 36 -39.87 -0.86 -10.47
C GLU A 36 -38.82 -1.46 -9.52
N CYS A 37 -37.75 -2.10 -10.08
CA CYS A 37 -36.62 -2.58 -9.33
C CYS A 37 -35.73 -1.38 -8.92
N ASN A 38 -35.90 -0.92 -7.71
CA ASN A 38 -35.16 0.19 -7.13
C ASN A 38 -34.68 -0.20 -5.73
N LEU A 39 -33.38 -0.42 -5.58
CA LEU A 39 -32.74 -0.83 -4.33
C LEU A 39 -33.05 0.12 -3.18
N PHE A 40 -33.03 1.43 -3.43
CA PHE A 40 -33.29 2.42 -2.39
C PHE A 40 -34.73 2.38 -1.87
N LYS A 41 -35.70 2.23 -2.78
CA LYS A 41 -37.10 2.04 -2.41
C LYS A 41 -37.34 0.72 -1.66
N ALA A 42 -36.62 -0.35 -2.06
CA ALA A 42 -36.68 -1.65 -1.38
C ALA A 42 -36.16 -1.59 0.06
N MET A 43 -35.21 -0.68 0.34
CA MET A 43 -34.72 -0.39 1.70
C MET A 43 -35.63 0.55 2.50
N GLY A 44 -36.78 0.96 1.94
CA GLY A 44 -37.73 1.87 2.62
C GLY A 44 -37.34 3.35 2.56
N LEU A 45 -36.42 3.73 1.69
CA LEU A 45 -35.99 5.12 1.50
C LEU A 45 -36.89 5.82 0.47
N ASN A 46 -37.18 7.11 0.72
CA ASN A 46 -37.72 7.95 -0.34
C ASN A 46 -36.64 8.16 -1.42
N TYR A 47 -37.05 8.35 -2.66
CA TYR A 47 -36.13 8.42 -3.78
C TYR A 47 -36.55 9.46 -4.80
N ILE A 48 -35.62 10.32 -5.21
CA ILE A 48 -35.74 11.20 -6.36
C ILE A 48 -34.55 11.02 -7.29
N TYR A 49 -34.75 11.24 -8.58
CA TYR A 49 -33.73 11.15 -9.60
C TYR A 49 -33.51 12.49 -10.28
N VAL A 50 -32.26 12.85 -10.55
CA VAL A 50 -31.86 14.08 -11.23
C VAL A 50 -31.00 13.70 -12.43
N ASP A 51 -31.51 13.85 -13.63
CA ASP A 51 -30.83 13.46 -14.86
C ASP A 51 -29.64 14.37 -15.21
N HIS A 52 -29.81 15.67 -15.03
CA HIS A 52 -28.78 16.67 -15.32
C HIS A 52 -27.96 17.04 -14.08
N GLY A 53 -27.29 16.08 -13.45
CA GLY A 53 -26.57 16.26 -12.18
C GLY A 53 -25.34 17.20 -12.27
N ASN A 54 -24.90 17.60 -13.48
CA ASN A 54 -23.89 18.65 -13.65
C ASN A 54 -24.53 20.06 -13.78
N ALA A 55 -25.86 20.18 -13.80
CA ALA A 55 -26.56 21.46 -13.88
C ALA A 55 -26.89 21.97 -12.48
N VAL A 56 -26.30 23.07 -12.05
CA VAL A 56 -26.49 23.65 -10.72
C VAL A 56 -27.94 24.01 -10.44
N GLY A 57 -28.69 24.48 -11.45
CA GLY A 57 -30.13 24.81 -11.31
C GLY A 57 -30.96 23.59 -10.90
N ASP A 58 -30.78 22.46 -11.59
CA ASP A 58 -31.51 21.21 -11.32
C ASP A 58 -31.19 20.65 -9.93
N LEU A 59 -29.93 20.79 -9.49
CA LEU A 59 -29.51 20.42 -8.14
C LEU A 59 -30.17 21.27 -7.06
N ILE A 60 -30.25 22.61 -7.27
CA ILE A 60 -30.91 23.51 -6.34
C ILE A 60 -32.39 23.14 -6.20
N GLU A 61 -33.10 22.89 -7.30
CA GLU A 61 -34.51 22.46 -7.29
C GLU A 61 -34.70 21.13 -6.54
N ALA A 62 -33.84 20.15 -6.84
CA ALA A 62 -33.87 18.85 -6.18
C ALA A 62 -33.67 18.98 -4.67
N PHE A 63 -32.64 19.70 -4.22
CA PHE A 63 -32.39 19.88 -2.80
C PHE A 63 -33.45 20.73 -2.08
N GLN A 64 -34.03 21.75 -2.74
CA GLN A 64 -35.15 22.50 -2.19
C GLN A 64 -36.38 21.60 -1.97
N SER A 65 -36.61 20.61 -2.87
CA SER A 65 -37.74 19.71 -2.75
C SER A 65 -37.65 18.76 -1.54
N VAL A 66 -36.46 18.48 -1.04
CA VAL A 66 -36.18 17.49 0.01
C VAL A 66 -35.66 18.08 1.32
N LYS A 67 -35.23 19.35 1.34
CA LYS A 67 -34.58 19.98 2.51
C LYS A 67 -35.36 19.87 3.81
N ASP A 68 -36.68 19.86 3.73
CA ASP A 68 -37.59 19.78 4.88
C ASP A 68 -38.15 18.35 5.09
N SER A 69 -37.59 17.34 4.42
CA SER A 69 -38.02 15.95 4.55
C SER A 69 -37.89 15.47 6.00
N ARG A 70 -38.90 14.79 6.50
CA ARG A 70 -38.88 14.14 7.81
C ARG A 70 -38.61 12.65 7.75
N LYS A 71 -38.35 12.12 6.54
CA LYS A 71 -37.97 10.73 6.28
C LYS A 71 -36.66 10.71 5.50
N PRO A 72 -35.87 9.64 5.60
CA PRO A 72 -34.68 9.50 4.78
C PRO A 72 -35.03 9.55 3.29
N VAL A 73 -34.25 10.29 2.53
CA VAL A 73 -34.45 10.43 1.09
C VAL A 73 -33.13 10.31 0.36
N VAL A 74 -33.13 9.55 -0.74
CA VAL A 74 -32.02 9.45 -1.67
C VAL A 74 -32.26 10.44 -2.82
N VAL A 75 -31.29 11.29 -3.06
CA VAL A 75 -31.16 12.15 -4.23
C VAL A 75 -30.13 11.51 -5.14
N HIS A 76 -30.58 10.75 -6.12
CA HIS A 76 -29.72 10.08 -7.11
C HIS A 76 -29.46 11.03 -8.28
N ILE A 77 -28.25 11.54 -8.39
CA ILE A 77 -27.85 12.48 -9.43
C ILE A 77 -26.97 11.79 -10.48
N ASN A 78 -27.36 11.91 -11.74
CA ASN A 78 -26.58 11.41 -12.87
C ASN A 78 -25.59 12.48 -13.33
N THR A 79 -24.30 12.19 -13.24
CA THR A 79 -23.25 13.14 -13.63
C THR A 79 -22.32 12.53 -14.68
N LEU A 80 -21.65 13.37 -15.44
CA LEU A 80 -20.59 12.97 -16.36
C LEU A 80 -19.22 13.21 -15.68
N LYS A 81 -18.44 12.15 -15.43
CA LYS A 81 -17.08 12.27 -14.92
C LYS A 81 -16.20 13.01 -15.94
N GLY A 82 -15.44 13.99 -15.47
CA GLY A 82 -14.60 14.83 -16.34
C GLY A 82 -15.34 15.98 -17.04
N LYS A 83 -16.61 16.25 -16.72
CA LYS A 83 -17.45 17.27 -17.35
C LYS A 83 -16.77 18.64 -17.44
N GLY A 84 -16.72 19.17 -18.67
CA GLY A 84 -16.14 20.47 -18.99
C GLY A 84 -14.72 20.42 -19.55
N TYR A 85 -14.11 19.23 -19.58
CA TYR A 85 -12.80 19.03 -20.19
C TYR A 85 -12.83 17.80 -21.12
N ALA A 86 -12.80 18.06 -22.44
CA ALA A 86 -13.01 17.03 -23.45
C ALA A 86 -12.09 15.79 -23.32
N PRO A 87 -10.78 15.91 -23.03
CA PRO A 87 -9.93 14.75 -22.82
C PRO A 87 -10.40 13.87 -21.63
N ALA A 88 -10.87 14.50 -20.55
CA ALA A 88 -11.36 13.77 -19.36
C ALA A 88 -12.73 13.12 -19.60
N GLU A 89 -13.60 13.73 -20.39
CA GLU A 89 -14.89 13.15 -20.77
C GLU A 89 -14.69 11.91 -21.66
N GLN A 90 -13.64 11.90 -22.49
CA GLN A 90 -13.33 10.81 -23.44
C GLN A 90 -12.58 9.65 -22.79
N ASN A 91 -11.71 9.93 -21.80
CA ASN A 91 -10.92 8.91 -21.12
C ASN A 91 -10.98 9.08 -19.60
N LYS A 92 -12.12 8.70 -19.04
CA LYS A 92 -12.49 8.91 -17.64
C LYS A 92 -11.58 8.21 -16.62
N GLU A 93 -11.00 7.06 -16.98
CA GLU A 93 -10.10 6.29 -16.13
C GLU A 93 -8.76 7.01 -15.99
N VAL A 94 -8.12 7.34 -17.10
CA VAL A 94 -6.83 8.06 -17.12
C VAL A 94 -6.94 9.40 -16.41
N TRP A 95 -8.05 10.11 -16.58
CA TRP A 95 -8.29 11.43 -15.99
C TRP A 95 -8.89 11.38 -14.57
N HIS A 96 -8.85 10.24 -13.91
CA HIS A 96 -9.25 10.17 -12.49
C HIS A 96 -8.30 10.98 -11.59
N TYR A 97 -7.00 10.86 -11.85
CA TYR A 97 -5.93 11.62 -11.21
C TYR A 97 -4.82 11.90 -12.22
N ASN A 98 -4.32 13.13 -12.23
CA ASN A 98 -3.21 13.53 -13.09
C ASN A 98 -2.25 14.42 -12.31
N GLY A 99 -0.95 14.27 -12.64
CA GLY A 99 0.04 15.28 -12.32
C GLY A 99 -0.19 16.58 -13.13
N PRO A 100 0.70 17.56 -13.02
CA PRO A 100 0.63 18.79 -13.84
C PRO A 100 0.67 18.48 -15.34
N PHE A 101 -0.21 19.14 -16.11
CA PHE A 101 -0.35 18.91 -17.55
C PHE A 101 -0.63 20.22 -18.30
N HIS A 102 -0.43 20.21 -19.63
CA HIS A 102 -0.82 21.31 -20.54
C HIS A 102 -2.32 21.28 -20.77
N ILE A 103 -3.03 22.32 -20.34
CA ILE A 103 -4.50 22.34 -20.37
C ILE A 103 -5.07 22.27 -21.80
N GLU A 104 -4.36 22.79 -22.79
CA GLU A 104 -4.78 22.84 -24.19
C GLU A 104 -4.69 21.47 -24.87
N THR A 105 -3.69 20.67 -24.51
CA THR A 105 -3.40 19.37 -25.16
C THR A 105 -3.74 18.18 -24.29
N GLY A 106 -3.73 18.32 -22.96
CA GLY A 106 -3.84 17.23 -22.01
C GLY A 106 -2.53 16.46 -21.80
N GLU A 107 -1.43 16.89 -22.43
CA GLU A 107 -0.14 16.22 -22.29
C GLU A 107 0.50 16.54 -20.93
N PRO A 108 1.12 15.56 -20.25
CA PRO A 108 1.79 15.79 -18.99
C PRO A 108 2.96 16.76 -19.15
N LEU A 109 3.21 17.60 -18.12
CA LEU A 109 4.37 18.50 -18.11
C LEU A 109 5.69 17.75 -17.89
N TYR A 110 5.63 16.55 -17.30
CA TYR A 110 6.78 15.69 -17.02
C TYR A 110 6.45 14.28 -17.46
N GLU A 111 7.27 13.71 -18.34
CA GLU A 111 7.17 12.29 -18.68
C GLU A 111 7.76 11.45 -17.54
N MET A 112 6.99 10.48 -17.06
CA MET A 112 7.49 9.44 -16.18
C MET A 112 8.18 8.39 -17.07
N THR A 113 9.51 8.44 -17.13
CA THR A 113 10.32 7.53 -17.98
C THR A 113 10.96 6.39 -17.20
N GLU A 114 10.86 6.41 -15.89
CA GLU A 114 11.43 5.39 -15.02
C GLU A 114 10.42 4.27 -14.77
N GLU A 115 10.93 3.04 -14.73
CA GLU A 115 10.15 1.87 -14.32
C GLU A 115 9.67 2.04 -12.87
N ASP A 116 8.43 1.67 -12.59
CA ASP A 116 7.87 1.68 -11.24
C ASP A 116 7.48 0.28 -10.75
N TYR A 117 7.18 0.16 -9.46
CA TYR A 117 6.78 -1.12 -8.88
C TYR A 117 5.43 -1.64 -9.38
N SER A 118 4.57 -0.77 -9.92
CA SER A 118 3.29 -1.16 -10.52
C SER A 118 3.54 -1.92 -11.84
N ASP A 119 4.39 -1.37 -12.70
CA ASP A 119 4.78 -2.00 -13.96
C ASP A 119 5.54 -3.30 -13.75
N ILE A 120 6.46 -3.32 -12.78
CA ILE A 120 7.22 -4.52 -12.39
C ILE A 120 6.25 -5.63 -11.95
N SER A 121 5.30 -5.29 -11.08
CA SER A 121 4.31 -6.24 -10.56
C SER A 121 3.43 -6.79 -11.66
N MET A 122 2.89 -5.91 -12.51
CA MET A 122 2.02 -6.29 -13.62
C MET A 122 2.72 -7.20 -14.61
N ASN A 123 3.93 -6.85 -15.05
CA ASN A 123 4.70 -7.66 -16.00
C ASN A 123 5.00 -9.05 -15.43
N TYR A 124 5.45 -9.11 -14.17
CA TYR A 124 5.72 -10.38 -13.50
C TYR A 124 4.46 -11.23 -13.39
N LEU A 125 3.34 -10.66 -12.94
CA LEU A 125 2.10 -11.39 -12.74
C LEU A 125 1.51 -11.89 -14.06
N LEU A 126 1.51 -11.10 -15.13
CA LEU A 126 1.04 -11.54 -16.44
C LEU A 126 1.88 -12.71 -16.98
N ASP A 127 3.20 -12.67 -16.80
CA ASP A 127 4.07 -13.78 -17.22
C ASP A 127 3.87 -15.04 -16.36
N LYS A 128 3.56 -14.87 -15.08
CA LYS A 128 3.24 -15.97 -14.18
C LYS A 128 1.87 -16.58 -14.53
N MET A 129 0.85 -15.76 -14.78
CA MET A 129 -0.51 -16.17 -15.17
C MET A 129 -0.53 -16.99 -16.47
N LYS A 130 0.31 -16.65 -17.45
CA LYS A 130 0.45 -17.43 -18.70
C LYS A 130 0.91 -18.87 -18.45
N LYS A 131 1.64 -19.12 -17.37
CA LYS A 131 2.22 -20.42 -17.01
C LYS A 131 1.38 -21.17 -15.97
N ASP A 132 0.70 -20.43 -15.10
CA ASP A 132 -0.06 -21.00 -13.99
C ASP A 132 -1.46 -20.37 -13.91
N PRO A 133 -2.52 -21.12 -14.28
CA PRO A 133 -3.89 -20.62 -14.22
C PRO A 133 -4.42 -20.44 -12.79
N ALA A 134 -3.70 -20.89 -11.77
CA ALA A 134 -4.07 -20.70 -10.36
C ALA A 134 -3.74 -19.30 -9.84
N VAL A 135 -2.86 -18.55 -10.52
CA VAL A 135 -2.48 -17.19 -10.12
C VAL A 135 -3.60 -16.22 -10.46
N VAL A 136 -4.03 -15.45 -9.47
CA VAL A 136 -5.12 -14.47 -9.61
C VAL A 136 -4.69 -13.14 -8.98
N ALA A 137 -4.70 -12.07 -9.77
CA ALA A 137 -4.51 -10.71 -9.27
C ALA A 137 -5.85 -10.13 -8.81
N ILE A 138 -5.87 -9.52 -7.63
CA ILE A 138 -7.06 -8.92 -7.02
C ILE A 138 -6.76 -7.45 -6.74
N THR A 139 -7.73 -6.57 -7.01
CA THR A 139 -7.69 -5.15 -6.63
C THR A 139 -9.03 -4.73 -6.02
N SER A 140 -9.02 -3.61 -5.31
CA SER A 140 -10.21 -3.01 -4.70
C SER A 140 -10.47 -1.60 -5.25
N GLY A 141 -10.86 -1.53 -6.53
CA GLY A 141 -11.18 -0.28 -7.22
C GLY A 141 -9.96 0.53 -7.66
N THR A 142 -8.74 -0.01 -7.52
CA THR A 142 -7.48 0.67 -7.86
C THR A 142 -6.60 -0.19 -8.78
N PRO A 143 -7.08 -0.61 -9.98
CA PRO A 143 -6.35 -1.56 -10.83
C PRO A 143 -4.96 -1.09 -11.23
N THR A 144 -4.78 0.22 -11.38
CA THR A 144 -3.50 0.82 -11.78
C THR A 144 -2.43 0.80 -10.68
N VAL A 145 -2.80 0.57 -9.41
CA VAL A 145 -1.81 0.39 -8.33
C VAL A 145 -0.88 -0.80 -8.58
N MET A 146 -1.40 -1.82 -9.27
CA MET A 146 -0.63 -2.99 -9.73
C MET A 146 -0.28 -2.92 -11.22
N GLY A 147 -0.41 -1.76 -11.88
CA GLY A 147 -0.11 -1.59 -13.30
C GLY A 147 -1.17 -2.14 -14.27
N PHE A 148 -2.30 -2.67 -13.79
CA PHE A 148 -3.34 -3.25 -14.64
C PHE A 148 -4.22 -2.17 -15.29
N THR A 149 -3.71 -1.57 -16.38
CA THR A 149 -4.50 -0.74 -17.29
C THR A 149 -5.61 -1.55 -17.94
N GLU A 150 -6.56 -0.90 -18.63
CA GLU A 150 -7.68 -1.58 -19.30
C GLU A 150 -7.22 -2.72 -20.22
N ASP A 151 -6.16 -2.49 -21.03
CA ASP A 151 -5.64 -3.51 -21.92
C ASP A 151 -4.97 -4.67 -21.18
N LYS A 152 -4.28 -4.38 -20.07
CA LYS A 152 -3.65 -5.40 -19.22
C LYS A 152 -4.68 -6.24 -18.47
N ARG A 153 -5.79 -5.64 -18.07
CA ARG A 153 -6.94 -6.38 -17.50
C ARG A 153 -7.56 -7.33 -18.54
N LYS A 154 -7.69 -6.88 -19.80
CA LYS A 154 -8.15 -7.74 -20.91
C LYS A 154 -7.17 -8.89 -21.18
N GLU A 155 -5.86 -8.63 -21.13
CA GLU A 155 -4.81 -9.66 -21.28
C GLU A 155 -4.89 -10.72 -20.15
N ALA A 156 -5.03 -10.29 -18.90
CA ALA A 156 -5.17 -11.18 -17.74
C ALA A 156 -6.50 -11.97 -17.74
N GLY A 157 -7.56 -11.39 -18.30
CA GLY A 157 -8.87 -12.03 -18.43
C GLY A 157 -9.45 -12.46 -17.09
N LYS A 158 -9.78 -13.75 -16.92
CA LYS A 158 -10.38 -14.27 -15.67
C LYS A 158 -9.45 -14.34 -14.48
N GLN A 159 -8.16 -14.17 -14.68
CA GLN A 159 -7.15 -14.15 -13.61
C GLN A 159 -6.96 -12.76 -13.00
N PHE A 160 -7.71 -11.76 -13.45
CA PHE A 160 -7.81 -10.45 -12.83
C PHE A 160 -9.21 -10.22 -12.27
N VAL A 161 -9.31 -9.79 -11.01
CA VAL A 161 -10.56 -9.51 -10.32
C VAL A 161 -10.49 -8.13 -9.67
N ASP A 162 -11.42 -7.26 -9.99
CA ASP A 162 -11.66 -6.01 -9.28
C ASP A 162 -12.96 -6.14 -8.47
N VAL A 163 -12.87 -6.02 -7.15
CA VAL A 163 -14.02 -6.12 -6.25
C VAL A 163 -14.72 -4.76 -6.04
N GLY A 164 -14.25 -3.71 -6.69
CA GLY A 164 -14.65 -2.34 -6.38
C GLY A 164 -14.02 -1.82 -5.09
N ILE A 165 -14.46 -0.68 -4.57
CA ILE A 165 -13.92 -0.11 -3.31
C ILE A 165 -14.47 -0.92 -2.13
N ALA A 166 -13.90 -2.11 -1.94
CA ALA A 166 -14.29 -3.11 -0.94
C ALA A 166 -13.07 -3.95 -0.54
N GLU A 167 -12.10 -3.33 0.11
CA GLU A 167 -10.83 -3.93 0.51
C GLU A 167 -11.04 -5.18 1.38
N GLU A 168 -12.03 -5.14 2.26
CA GLU A 168 -12.40 -6.25 3.13
C GLU A 168 -12.84 -7.47 2.31
N THR A 169 -13.60 -7.22 1.23
CA THR A 169 -14.04 -8.28 0.30
C THR A 169 -12.85 -8.85 -0.48
N ALA A 170 -11.87 -8.01 -0.85
CA ALA A 170 -10.67 -8.46 -1.55
C ALA A 170 -9.88 -9.48 -0.72
N VAL A 171 -9.69 -9.23 0.58
CA VAL A 171 -8.99 -10.14 1.48
C VAL A 171 -9.79 -11.42 1.71
N ALA A 172 -11.11 -11.32 1.95
CA ALA A 172 -11.96 -12.49 2.11
C ALA A 172 -11.98 -13.36 0.84
N LEU A 173 -12.01 -12.74 -0.34
CA LEU A 173 -11.90 -13.43 -1.63
C LEU A 173 -10.54 -14.13 -1.79
N ALA A 174 -9.45 -13.44 -1.43
CA ALA A 174 -8.10 -14.02 -1.47
C ALA A 174 -8.01 -15.26 -0.59
N SER A 175 -8.58 -15.22 0.63
CA SER A 175 -8.66 -16.39 1.51
C SER A 175 -9.43 -17.54 0.85
N GLY A 176 -10.60 -17.26 0.26
CA GLY A 176 -11.41 -18.28 -0.42
C GLY A 176 -10.69 -18.89 -1.63
N ILE A 177 -9.96 -18.11 -2.40
CA ILE A 177 -9.15 -18.59 -3.53
C ILE A 177 -8.01 -19.48 -3.03
N ALA A 178 -7.24 -19.02 -2.02
CA ALA A 178 -6.10 -19.74 -1.46
C ALA A 178 -6.55 -21.10 -0.86
N THR A 179 -7.63 -21.12 -0.10
CA THR A 179 -8.18 -22.35 0.51
C THR A 179 -8.58 -23.40 -0.54
N ASN A 180 -8.89 -22.98 -1.77
CA ASN A 180 -9.21 -23.86 -2.88
C ASN A 180 -8.02 -24.14 -3.81
N GLY A 181 -6.80 -23.87 -3.37
CA GLY A 181 -5.57 -24.17 -4.10
C GLY A 181 -5.21 -23.12 -5.17
N GLY A 182 -5.89 -21.98 -5.20
CA GLY A 182 -5.48 -20.85 -6.01
C GLY A 182 -4.35 -20.04 -5.35
N LYS A 183 -3.72 -19.19 -6.13
CA LYS A 183 -2.57 -18.35 -5.74
C LYS A 183 -2.95 -16.86 -5.88
N PRO A 184 -3.70 -16.31 -4.91
CA PRO A 184 -4.15 -14.92 -5.01
C PRO A 184 -3.05 -13.94 -4.65
N VAL A 185 -2.97 -12.85 -5.40
CA VAL A 185 -2.13 -11.68 -5.13
C VAL A 185 -3.01 -10.45 -5.08
N TYR A 186 -3.19 -9.88 -3.90
CA TYR A 186 -3.96 -8.67 -3.69
C TYR A 186 -3.06 -7.46 -3.62
N GLY A 187 -3.22 -6.51 -4.56
CA GLY A 187 -2.49 -5.25 -4.57
C GLY A 187 -3.34 -4.10 -4.04
N VAL A 188 -2.77 -3.33 -3.10
CA VAL A 188 -3.47 -2.26 -2.40
C VAL A 188 -2.51 -1.17 -1.95
N TYR A 189 -2.95 0.10 -1.91
CA TYR A 189 -2.16 1.14 -1.26
C TYR A 189 -1.98 0.88 0.23
N SER A 190 -0.79 1.14 0.75
CA SER A 190 -0.44 0.98 2.17
C SER A 190 -1.45 1.65 3.11
N THR A 191 -1.95 2.84 2.74
CA THR A 191 -2.98 3.52 3.52
C THR A 191 -4.33 2.80 3.51
N PHE A 192 -4.70 2.12 2.42
CA PHE A 192 -6.01 1.47 2.32
C PHE A 192 -6.05 0.07 2.95
N VAL A 193 -4.89 -0.58 3.12
CA VAL A 193 -4.81 -1.88 3.81
C VAL A 193 -5.32 -1.81 5.26
N GLN A 194 -5.33 -0.62 5.88
CA GLN A 194 -5.88 -0.41 7.22
C GLN A 194 -7.36 -0.83 7.37
N ARG A 195 -8.14 -0.81 6.28
CA ARG A 195 -9.55 -1.26 6.28
C ARG A 195 -9.69 -2.77 6.40
N THR A 196 -8.62 -3.51 6.23
CA THR A 196 -8.62 -4.98 6.11
C THR A 196 -8.00 -5.69 7.31
N TYR A 197 -7.68 -4.96 8.39
CA TYR A 197 -7.00 -5.53 9.56
C TYR A 197 -7.74 -6.76 10.10
N ASP A 198 -9.06 -6.68 10.26
CA ASP A 198 -9.89 -7.77 10.75
C ASP A 198 -9.86 -8.97 9.80
N GLN A 199 -10.06 -8.75 8.50
CA GLN A 199 -10.07 -9.83 7.50
C GLN A 199 -8.69 -10.48 7.34
N ILE A 200 -7.60 -9.72 7.39
CA ILE A 200 -6.25 -10.28 7.40
C ILE A 200 -6.07 -11.19 8.63
N ALA A 201 -6.47 -10.71 9.80
CA ALA A 201 -6.35 -11.49 11.03
C ALA A 201 -7.25 -12.73 11.01
N GLN A 202 -8.55 -12.57 10.69
CA GLN A 202 -9.56 -13.63 10.80
C GLN A 202 -9.52 -14.60 9.60
N ASP A 203 -9.52 -14.06 8.37
CA ASP A 203 -9.70 -14.88 7.18
C ASP A 203 -8.37 -15.49 6.69
N LEU A 204 -7.26 -14.75 6.82
CA LEU A 204 -5.96 -15.25 6.38
C LEU A 204 -5.15 -15.88 7.52
N CYS A 205 -4.90 -15.13 8.60
CA CYS A 205 -3.86 -15.52 9.56
C CYS A 205 -4.31 -16.60 10.55
N ILE A 206 -5.57 -16.61 10.99
CA ILE A 206 -6.11 -17.72 11.82
C ILE A 206 -6.10 -19.03 11.03
N ASN A 207 -6.39 -18.96 9.73
CA ASN A 207 -6.50 -20.13 8.85
C ASN A 207 -5.16 -20.51 8.18
N ASN A 208 -4.12 -19.70 8.34
CA ASN A 208 -2.85 -19.80 7.57
C ASN A 208 -3.09 -19.91 6.06
N SER A 209 -4.05 -19.14 5.54
CA SER A 209 -4.36 -19.13 4.10
C SER A 209 -3.23 -18.50 3.32
N PRO A 210 -2.57 -19.19 2.37
CA PRO A 210 -1.39 -18.72 1.68
C PRO A 210 -1.76 -17.72 0.58
N ALA A 211 -2.11 -16.50 0.97
CA ALA A 211 -2.39 -15.38 0.08
C ALA A 211 -1.27 -14.35 0.17
N THR A 212 -0.98 -13.70 -0.95
CA THR A 212 -0.03 -12.60 -1.02
C THR A 212 -0.77 -11.27 -1.01
N ILE A 213 -0.34 -10.33 -0.16
CA ILE A 213 -0.80 -8.94 -0.13
C ILE A 213 0.39 -8.05 -0.47
N VAL A 214 0.32 -7.28 -1.54
CA VAL A 214 1.34 -6.30 -1.90
C VAL A 214 0.83 -4.90 -1.52
N THR A 215 1.49 -4.27 -0.54
CA THR A 215 1.16 -2.92 -0.11
C THR A 215 2.05 -1.91 -0.82
N PHE A 216 1.45 -1.11 -1.69
CA PHE A 216 2.14 -0.08 -2.48
C PHE A 216 2.22 1.25 -1.74
N CYS A 217 3.24 2.03 -2.03
CA CYS A 217 3.47 3.35 -1.45
C CYS A 217 3.61 3.36 0.07
N GLY A 218 4.14 2.27 0.65
CA GLY A 218 4.46 2.17 2.08
C GLY A 218 5.82 2.79 2.36
N SER A 219 5.90 4.08 2.59
CA SER A 219 7.13 4.81 2.93
C SER A 219 6.85 6.31 3.04
N VAL A 220 7.77 7.04 3.64
CA VAL A 220 7.82 8.51 3.56
C VAL A 220 8.03 9.01 2.11
N TYR A 221 8.59 8.18 1.24
CA TYR A 221 8.73 8.45 -0.20
C TYR A 221 7.48 8.11 -1.02
N GLY A 222 6.39 7.72 -0.36
CA GLY A 222 5.12 7.42 -0.99
C GLY A 222 4.31 8.66 -1.34
N MET A 223 2.99 8.53 -1.27
CA MET A 223 2.09 9.67 -1.46
C MET A 223 2.17 10.59 -0.24
N ASN A 224 2.21 11.90 -0.47
CA ASN A 224 2.37 12.91 0.58
C ASN A 224 1.07 13.64 0.98
N ASP A 225 -0.06 13.15 0.57
CA ASP A 225 -1.40 13.62 0.93
C ASP A 225 -1.86 12.94 2.23
N VAL A 226 -2.46 13.69 3.15
CA VAL A 226 -2.87 13.19 4.47
C VAL A 226 -3.79 11.97 4.42
N THR A 227 -4.54 11.79 3.34
CA THR A 227 -5.44 10.64 3.14
C THR A 227 -4.75 9.41 2.54
N HIS A 228 -3.49 9.53 2.11
CA HIS A 228 -2.75 8.48 1.41
C HIS A 228 -1.39 8.14 2.04
N LEU A 229 -1.16 8.52 3.30
CA LEU A 229 0.10 8.29 3.99
C LEU A 229 0.39 6.80 4.18
N GLY A 230 1.52 6.32 3.67
CA GLY A 230 2.01 4.96 3.83
C GLY A 230 2.96 4.80 5.03
N LEU A 231 2.62 5.35 6.20
CA LEU A 231 3.51 5.44 7.35
C LEU A 231 3.10 4.55 8.54
N TYR A 232 1.86 4.03 8.53
CA TYR A 232 1.26 3.35 9.68
C TYR A 232 1.11 1.84 9.51
N ASP A 233 1.44 1.31 8.35
CA ASP A 233 1.29 -0.10 8.01
C ASP A 233 2.23 -1.02 8.79
N ILE A 234 3.47 -0.58 9.08
CA ILE A 234 4.43 -1.37 9.86
C ILE A 234 3.84 -1.76 11.22
N PRO A 235 3.46 -0.83 12.12
CA PRO A 235 2.91 -1.19 13.41
C PRO A 235 1.56 -1.93 13.31
N MET A 236 0.75 -1.63 12.33
CA MET A 236 -0.56 -2.24 12.15
C MET A 236 -0.43 -3.71 11.72
N MET A 237 0.35 -3.99 10.69
CA MET A 237 0.51 -5.33 10.13
C MET A 237 1.42 -6.21 11.01
N ALA A 238 2.45 -5.63 11.60
CA ALA A 238 3.45 -6.37 12.35
C ALA A 238 2.95 -7.01 13.67
N ASN A 239 1.76 -6.65 14.14
CA ASN A 239 1.18 -7.24 15.34
C ASN A 239 0.16 -8.37 15.05
N ILE A 240 -0.11 -8.68 13.78
CA ILE A 240 -1.01 -9.78 13.41
C ILE A 240 -0.25 -11.12 13.51
N PRO A 241 -0.69 -12.07 14.33
CA PRO A 241 -0.05 -13.37 14.42
C PRO A 241 -0.09 -14.13 13.09
N ASN A 242 0.92 -14.94 12.82
CA ASN A 242 1.09 -15.76 11.61
C ASN A 242 1.28 -14.99 10.31
N LEU A 243 1.19 -13.67 10.28
CA LEU A 243 1.50 -12.90 9.10
C LEU A 243 3.02 -12.80 8.92
N VAL A 244 3.50 -13.17 7.74
CA VAL A 244 4.86 -12.85 7.28
C VAL A 244 4.79 -11.52 6.54
N TYR A 245 5.47 -10.48 7.05
CA TYR A 245 5.48 -9.17 6.40
C TYR A 245 6.89 -8.77 6.03
N LEU A 246 7.14 -8.58 4.75
CA LEU A 246 8.44 -8.39 4.13
C LEU A 246 8.62 -6.96 3.61
N ALA A 247 9.86 -6.48 3.62
CA ALA A 247 10.24 -5.18 3.06
C ALA A 247 11.50 -5.34 2.19
N PRO A 248 11.37 -5.45 0.87
CA PRO A 248 12.51 -5.52 -0.03
C PRO A 248 13.26 -4.19 -0.09
N THR A 249 14.57 -4.24 -0.34
CA THR A 249 15.43 -3.08 -0.53
C THR A 249 15.72 -2.79 -2.00
N THR A 250 15.53 -3.79 -2.88
CA THR A 250 15.74 -3.70 -4.32
C THR A 250 14.60 -4.38 -5.10
N LYS A 251 14.55 -4.11 -6.41
CA LYS A 251 13.65 -4.77 -7.36
C LYS A 251 13.85 -6.29 -7.37
N GLU A 252 15.10 -6.73 -7.33
CA GLU A 252 15.46 -8.14 -7.36
C GLU A 252 14.97 -8.88 -6.11
N GLU A 253 15.13 -8.27 -4.94
CA GLU A 253 14.57 -8.80 -3.70
C GLU A 253 13.03 -8.85 -3.75
N TYR A 254 12.39 -7.79 -4.26
CA TYR A 254 10.93 -7.77 -4.42
C TYR A 254 10.45 -8.93 -5.30
N LEU A 255 11.03 -9.12 -6.47
CA LEU A 255 10.63 -10.19 -7.39
C LEU A 255 10.86 -11.59 -6.78
N ALA A 256 11.95 -11.79 -6.05
CA ALA A 256 12.23 -13.05 -5.36
C ALA A 256 11.22 -13.30 -4.20
N MET A 257 10.89 -12.27 -3.42
CA MET A 257 9.87 -12.33 -2.37
C MET A 257 8.48 -12.62 -2.95
N LEU A 258 8.13 -11.96 -4.06
CA LEU A 258 6.85 -12.17 -4.74
C LEU A 258 6.74 -13.59 -5.30
N ASP A 259 7.79 -14.09 -5.95
CA ASP A 259 7.81 -15.46 -6.45
C ASP A 259 7.67 -16.48 -5.33
N TRP A 260 8.46 -16.34 -4.28
CA TRP A 260 8.38 -17.20 -3.09
C TRP A 260 6.98 -17.16 -2.46
N SER A 261 6.41 -15.97 -2.29
CA SER A 261 5.11 -15.81 -1.64
C SER A 261 3.96 -16.47 -2.43
N ILE A 262 4.06 -16.50 -3.76
CA ILE A 262 3.09 -17.15 -4.65
C ILE A 262 3.25 -18.67 -4.67
N GLU A 263 4.48 -19.19 -4.54
CA GLU A 263 4.77 -20.62 -4.65
C GLU A 263 4.68 -21.37 -3.32
N GLN A 264 4.89 -20.71 -2.19
CA GLN A 264 4.73 -21.35 -0.87
C GLN A 264 3.24 -21.55 -0.53
N ASN A 265 2.94 -22.45 0.42
CA ASN A 265 1.58 -22.82 0.80
C ASN A 265 1.35 -22.87 2.32
N GLU A 266 2.19 -22.19 3.10
CA GLU A 266 2.19 -22.27 4.56
C GLU A 266 1.73 -20.99 5.26
N TYR A 267 1.98 -19.81 4.65
CA TYR A 267 1.82 -18.53 5.32
C TYR A 267 1.02 -17.51 4.50
N PRO A 268 0.18 -16.68 5.13
CA PRO A 268 -0.20 -15.39 4.55
C PRO A 268 1.01 -14.45 4.53
N VAL A 269 1.28 -13.84 3.38
CA VAL A 269 2.46 -13.00 3.16
C VAL A 269 2.05 -11.60 2.74
N GLY A 270 2.56 -10.59 3.45
CA GLY A 270 2.54 -9.20 3.01
C GLY A 270 3.92 -8.80 2.45
N ILE A 271 3.95 -7.98 1.40
CA ILE A 271 5.16 -7.37 0.86
C ILE A 271 4.95 -5.86 0.79
N ARG A 272 5.82 -5.11 1.47
CA ARG A 272 5.74 -3.65 1.58
C ARG A 272 6.64 -3.00 0.54
N LEU A 273 6.02 -2.28 -0.40
CA LEU A 273 6.73 -1.56 -1.44
C LEU A 273 6.70 -0.05 -1.17
N PRO A 274 7.82 0.64 -1.34
CA PRO A 274 7.86 2.10 -1.24
C PRO A 274 7.16 2.76 -2.43
N GLY A 275 6.88 4.04 -2.30
CA GLY A 275 6.73 4.93 -3.45
C GLY A 275 8.08 5.47 -3.93
N GLY A 276 8.10 6.19 -5.04
CA GLY A 276 9.30 6.76 -5.60
C GLY A 276 10.11 5.82 -6.50
N SER A 277 11.37 6.14 -6.71
CA SER A 277 12.24 5.44 -7.67
C SER A 277 12.55 4.01 -7.26
N VAL A 278 12.58 3.12 -8.24
CA VAL A 278 12.98 1.72 -8.06
C VAL A 278 14.49 1.63 -7.92
N ILE A 279 14.93 0.93 -6.89
CA ILE A 279 16.35 0.60 -6.69
C ILE A 279 16.60 -0.79 -7.28
N SER A 280 17.59 -0.89 -8.15
CA SER A 280 18.05 -2.17 -8.74
C SER A 280 19.58 -2.24 -8.64
N ASP A 281 20.11 -3.36 -8.21
CA ASP A 281 21.56 -3.62 -8.18
C ASP A 281 21.96 -4.80 -9.09
N GLY A 282 21.00 -5.43 -9.76
CA GLY A 282 21.18 -6.51 -10.71
C GLY A 282 21.68 -7.82 -10.10
N LYS A 283 21.63 -7.97 -8.77
CA LYS A 283 22.10 -9.18 -8.12
C LYS A 283 21.03 -10.28 -8.13
N GLU A 284 21.47 -11.49 -8.37
CA GLU A 284 20.64 -12.67 -8.18
C GLU A 284 20.39 -12.90 -6.68
N ILE A 285 19.12 -13.07 -6.31
CA ILE A 285 18.73 -13.35 -4.94
C ILE A 285 18.64 -14.85 -4.74
N THR A 286 19.52 -15.36 -3.88
CA THR A 286 19.59 -16.80 -3.56
C THR A 286 19.02 -17.13 -2.18
N LYS A 287 18.50 -16.11 -1.45
CA LYS A 287 17.94 -16.26 -0.12
C LYS A 287 16.65 -17.10 -0.16
N ASP A 288 16.55 -18.07 0.74
CA ASP A 288 15.30 -18.76 1.04
C ASP A 288 14.48 -17.93 2.06
N PHE A 289 13.36 -17.39 1.60
CA PHE A 289 12.45 -16.63 2.47
C PHE A 289 11.57 -17.53 3.36
N GLY A 290 11.60 -18.85 3.18
CA GLY A 290 10.99 -19.83 4.08
C GLY A 290 11.75 -20.00 5.40
N ASP A 291 13.05 -19.65 5.45
CA ASP A 291 13.80 -19.53 6.69
C ASP A 291 13.45 -18.21 7.40
N LEU A 292 12.28 -18.23 8.05
CA LEU A 292 11.62 -17.01 8.54
C LEU A 292 12.48 -16.24 9.54
N ASN A 293 12.41 -14.92 9.43
CA ASN A 293 13.06 -13.95 10.33
C ASN A 293 14.60 -14.00 10.35
N LYS A 294 15.23 -14.65 9.37
CA LYS A 294 16.70 -14.63 9.23
C LYS A 294 17.14 -13.38 8.48
N TYR A 295 17.97 -12.60 9.16
CA TYR A 295 18.55 -11.36 8.64
C TYR A 295 19.82 -11.65 7.85
N GLU A 296 20.23 -10.71 7.01
CA GLU A 296 21.49 -10.81 6.28
C GLU A 296 22.49 -9.74 6.77
N VAL A 297 23.69 -10.18 7.17
CA VAL A 297 24.82 -9.28 7.45
C VAL A 297 25.52 -9.00 6.13
N THR A 298 25.24 -7.83 5.55
CA THR A 298 25.80 -7.44 4.25
C THR A 298 27.18 -6.78 4.36
N GLN A 299 27.52 -6.24 5.53
CA GLN A 299 28.83 -5.75 5.89
C GLN A 299 29.13 -6.14 7.33
N LYS A 300 30.30 -6.73 7.57
CA LYS A 300 30.79 -7.01 8.91
C LYS A 300 31.62 -5.85 9.43
N GLY A 301 31.40 -5.51 10.69
CA GLY A 301 32.12 -4.50 11.44
C GLY A 301 32.11 -4.81 12.92
N SER A 302 32.28 -3.81 13.75
CA SER A 302 32.23 -3.91 15.22
C SER A 302 31.73 -2.61 15.87
N LYS A 303 31.42 -2.65 17.16
CA LYS A 303 30.94 -1.57 17.99
C LYS A 303 29.54 -1.05 17.63
N VAL A 304 29.25 -0.79 16.38
CA VAL A 304 27.92 -0.32 15.91
C VAL A 304 27.35 -1.28 14.91
N ALA A 305 26.11 -1.73 15.13
CA ALA A 305 25.33 -2.47 14.14
C ALA A 305 24.18 -1.60 13.64
N VAL A 306 24.05 -1.50 12.32
CA VAL A 306 23.03 -0.71 11.61
C VAL A 306 22.05 -1.66 10.96
N ILE A 307 20.80 -1.66 11.41
CA ILE A 307 19.71 -2.48 10.86
C ILE A 307 18.78 -1.57 10.05
N GLY A 308 18.86 -1.59 8.75
CA GLY A 308 18.05 -0.74 7.86
C GLY A 308 16.91 -1.52 7.22
N LEU A 309 15.66 -1.13 7.51
CA LEU A 309 14.46 -1.77 6.97
C LEU A 309 14.05 -1.18 5.63
N GLY A 310 13.83 -2.03 4.62
CA GLY A 310 13.30 -1.62 3.32
C GLY A 310 14.11 -0.48 2.69
N THR A 311 13.46 0.62 2.31
CA THR A 311 14.16 1.78 1.69
C THR A 311 15.24 2.39 2.56
N PHE A 312 15.09 2.34 3.88
CA PHE A 312 16.10 2.89 4.80
C PHE A 312 17.35 2.02 4.99
N TYR A 313 17.39 0.86 4.34
CA TYR A 313 18.65 0.11 4.23
C TYR A 313 19.72 0.90 3.45
N GLY A 314 19.32 1.65 2.40
CA GLY A 314 20.21 2.55 1.68
C GLY A 314 20.80 3.62 2.60
N LEU A 315 19.97 4.29 3.40
CA LEU A 315 20.41 5.23 4.42
C LEU A 315 21.33 4.56 5.44
N GLY A 316 21.04 3.32 5.84
CA GLY A 316 21.90 2.56 6.75
C GLY A 316 23.32 2.35 6.23
N LYS A 317 23.48 2.09 4.92
CA LYS A 317 24.81 2.02 4.29
C LYS A 317 25.53 3.37 4.34
N GLU A 318 24.83 4.46 4.03
CA GLU A 318 25.41 5.81 4.10
C GLU A 318 25.85 6.19 5.53
N VAL A 319 25.06 5.82 6.55
CA VAL A 319 25.41 6.01 7.96
C VAL A 319 26.68 5.22 8.32
N ALA A 320 26.78 3.96 7.89
CA ALA A 320 27.97 3.13 8.14
C ALA A 320 29.23 3.71 7.47
N GLU A 321 29.11 4.22 6.25
CA GLU A 321 30.23 4.90 5.56
C GLU A 321 30.66 6.17 6.27
N GLU A 322 29.70 6.97 6.77
CA GLU A 322 30.02 8.21 7.50
C GLU A 322 30.64 7.91 8.87
N LEU A 323 30.11 6.91 9.60
CA LEU A 323 30.71 6.43 10.85
C LEU A 323 32.17 5.99 10.64
N LYS A 324 32.47 5.27 9.55
CA LYS A 324 33.86 4.88 9.25
C LYS A 324 34.79 6.07 9.06
N LYS A 325 34.33 7.15 8.41
CA LYS A 325 35.13 8.37 8.22
C LYS A 325 35.46 9.04 9.55
N VAL A 326 34.49 9.04 10.49
CA VAL A 326 34.64 9.71 11.79
C VAL A 326 35.42 8.85 12.80
N THR A 327 35.15 7.53 12.83
CA THR A 327 35.70 6.63 13.87
C THR A 327 36.90 5.80 13.40
N GLY A 328 37.07 5.64 12.11
CA GLY A 328 38.03 4.70 11.50
C GLY A 328 37.63 3.21 11.60
N THR A 329 36.44 2.91 12.13
CA THR A 329 35.95 1.53 12.35
C THR A 329 34.76 1.25 11.43
N ASP A 330 34.71 0.06 10.83
CA ASP A 330 33.58 -0.40 10.04
C ASP A 330 32.41 -0.79 10.99
N ALA A 331 31.23 -0.27 10.72
CA ALA A 331 30.01 -0.72 11.35
C ALA A 331 29.48 -1.99 10.67
N THR A 332 28.77 -2.85 11.40
CA THR A 332 28.02 -3.96 10.83
C THR A 332 26.74 -3.41 10.16
N VAL A 333 26.46 -3.78 8.91
CA VAL A 333 25.23 -3.42 8.19
C VAL A 333 24.39 -4.66 7.97
N ILE A 334 23.09 -4.56 8.30
CA ILE A 334 22.16 -5.68 8.33
C ILE A 334 20.90 -5.32 7.52
N ASN A 335 20.53 -6.20 6.58
CA ASN A 335 19.22 -6.18 5.93
C ASN A 335 18.29 -7.17 6.66
N PRO A 336 17.25 -6.71 7.35
CA PRO A 336 16.37 -7.59 8.11
C PRO A 336 15.35 -8.33 7.24
N TYR A 337 14.96 -7.84 6.06
CA TYR A 337 13.90 -8.33 5.18
C TYR A 337 12.51 -8.39 5.82
N TYR A 338 12.40 -8.86 7.07
CA TYR A 338 11.16 -9.15 7.79
C TYR A 338 10.79 -8.03 8.75
N ILE A 339 9.53 -7.58 8.63
CA ILE A 339 8.95 -6.59 9.55
C ILE A 339 8.37 -7.30 10.79
N THR A 340 7.79 -8.50 10.62
CA THR A 340 7.01 -9.19 11.66
C THR A 340 7.83 -9.87 12.75
N GLY A 341 9.02 -10.36 12.44
CA GLY A 341 9.85 -11.08 13.40
C GLY A 341 11.22 -10.47 13.63
N ILE A 342 12.03 -11.13 14.44
CA ILE A 342 13.43 -10.77 14.70
C ILE A 342 14.33 -12.01 14.59
N ASP A 343 15.57 -11.81 14.14
CA ASP A 343 16.63 -12.82 14.19
C ASP A 343 17.32 -12.80 15.55
N ALA A 344 16.71 -13.54 16.51
CA ALA A 344 17.20 -13.55 17.88
C ALA A 344 18.63 -14.13 18.00
N GLU A 345 19.03 -15.05 17.12
CA GLU A 345 20.39 -15.62 17.13
C GLU A 345 21.41 -14.59 16.71
N LEU A 346 21.17 -13.86 15.62
CA LEU A 346 22.05 -12.79 15.17
C LEU A 346 22.10 -11.66 16.18
N LEU A 347 20.95 -11.23 16.73
CA LEU A 347 20.91 -10.17 17.75
C LEU A 347 21.67 -10.56 19.02
N GLU A 348 21.62 -11.84 19.43
CA GLU A 348 22.42 -12.33 20.57
C GLU A 348 23.93 -12.33 20.23
N GLU A 349 24.28 -12.68 18.98
CA GLU A 349 25.68 -12.67 18.55
C GLU A 349 26.28 -11.26 18.54
N LEU A 350 25.52 -10.23 18.20
CA LEU A 350 25.98 -8.85 18.19
C LEU A 350 26.46 -8.37 19.59
N LYS A 351 25.94 -8.94 20.69
CA LYS A 351 26.36 -8.59 22.06
C LYS A 351 27.84 -8.86 22.33
N LYS A 352 28.52 -9.67 21.49
CA LYS A 352 29.91 -10.05 21.72
C LYS A 352 30.92 -8.93 21.40
N ASP A 353 30.60 -8.08 20.43
CA ASP A 353 31.56 -7.11 19.88
C ASP A 353 30.91 -5.77 19.44
N HIS A 354 29.61 -5.56 19.78
CA HIS A 354 28.90 -4.31 19.55
C HIS A 354 28.38 -3.70 20.83
N ASP A 355 28.47 -2.37 20.93
CA ASP A 355 28.00 -1.57 22.05
C ASP A 355 26.67 -0.89 21.73
N VAL A 356 26.44 -0.59 20.44
CA VAL A 356 25.28 0.14 19.94
C VAL A 356 24.62 -0.60 18.78
N VAL A 357 23.31 -0.74 18.83
CA VAL A 357 22.46 -1.17 17.71
C VAL A 357 21.57 -0.02 17.31
N ILE A 358 21.53 0.33 16.04
CA ILE A 358 20.57 1.28 15.51
C ILE A 358 19.59 0.60 14.56
N THR A 359 18.36 1.06 14.57
CA THR A 359 17.33 0.64 13.60
C THR A 359 16.87 1.84 12.80
N LEU A 360 16.66 1.63 11.53
CA LEU A 360 16.15 2.63 10.59
C LEU A 360 14.89 2.08 9.93
N GLU A 361 13.76 2.78 10.07
CA GLU A 361 12.48 2.45 9.45
C GLU A 361 11.79 3.68 8.88
N ASP A 362 11.20 3.55 7.70
CA ASP A 362 10.52 4.61 6.96
C ASP A 362 9.02 4.72 7.29
N GLY A 363 8.66 4.35 8.49
CA GLY A 363 7.35 4.45 9.12
C GLY A 363 7.43 5.16 10.47
N ILE A 364 6.30 5.20 11.18
CA ILE A 364 6.25 5.76 12.53
C ILE A 364 6.96 4.84 13.54
N LEU A 365 7.67 5.44 14.52
CA LEU A 365 8.38 4.69 15.55
C LEU A 365 7.45 3.96 16.53
N ASP A 366 6.31 4.57 16.88
CA ASP A 366 5.34 4.00 17.82
C ASP A 366 4.79 2.64 17.31
N GLY A 367 5.12 1.56 18.00
CA GLY A 367 4.76 0.20 17.60
C GLY A 367 5.54 -0.33 16.39
N GLY A 368 6.57 0.37 15.95
CA GLY A 368 7.35 0.07 14.77
C GLY A 368 8.32 -1.10 14.91
N PHE A 369 9.12 -1.30 13.89
CA PHE A 369 10.12 -2.38 13.82
C PHE A 369 11.19 -2.21 14.89
N GLY A 370 11.71 -0.99 15.10
CA GLY A 370 12.77 -0.70 16.05
C GLY A 370 12.39 -1.00 17.50
N GLU A 371 11.13 -0.85 17.90
CA GLU A 371 10.68 -1.18 19.25
C GLU A 371 10.84 -2.67 19.59
N LYS A 372 10.72 -3.56 18.61
CA LYS A 372 10.93 -5.01 18.80
C LYS A 372 12.39 -5.31 19.12
N ILE A 373 13.31 -4.63 18.43
CA ILE A 373 14.77 -4.73 18.67
C ILE A 373 15.12 -4.14 20.04
N ALA A 374 14.56 -2.97 20.37
CA ALA A 374 14.76 -2.37 21.70
C ALA A 374 14.23 -3.27 22.82
N ARG A 375 13.07 -3.90 22.63
CA ARG A 375 12.53 -4.88 23.60
C ARG A 375 13.43 -6.10 23.77
N PHE A 376 14.03 -6.61 22.69
CA PHE A 376 14.96 -7.74 22.76
C PHE A 376 16.18 -7.43 23.63
N TYR A 377 16.72 -6.22 23.54
CA TYR A 377 17.89 -5.80 24.29
C TYR A 377 17.58 -5.17 25.66
N GLY A 378 16.31 -5.08 26.06
CA GLY A 378 15.85 -4.29 27.21
C GLY A 378 16.44 -4.70 28.57
N ASP A 379 16.96 -5.93 28.71
CA ASP A 379 17.61 -6.45 29.91
C ASP A 379 19.14 -6.62 29.75
N SER A 380 19.72 -5.98 28.73
CA SER A 380 21.14 -6.02 28.40
C SER A 380 21.80 -4.64 28.44
N ASP A 381 23.13 -4.61 28.41
CA ASP A 381 23.91 -3.35 28.34
C ASP A 381 23.94 -2.75 26.93
N MET A 382 23.36 -3.42 25.92
CA MET A 382 23.32 -2.96 24.56
C MET A 382 22.51 -1.66 24.44
N LYS A 383 23.14 -0.61 23.91
CA LYS A 383 22.44 0.64 23.61
C LYS A 383 21.66 0.49 22.30
N VAL A 384 20.35 0.73 22.33
CA VAL A 384 19.52 0.74 21.12
C VAL A 384 19.03 2.14 20.81
N LEU A 385 19.22 2.58 19.56
CA LEU A 385 18.69 3.85 19.04
C LEU A 385 17.77 3.54 17.84
N ASN A 386 16.52 3.99 17.93
CA ASN A 386 15.55 3.80 16.86
C ASN A 386 15.35 5.11 16.09
N PHE A 387 15.50 5.07 14.79
CA PHE A 387 15.28 6.19 13.88
C PHE A 387 14.13 5.88 12.93
N GLY A 388 13.19 6.79 12.86
CA GLY A 388 11.97 6.72 12.07
C GLY A 388 11.15 7.98 12.29
N LEU A 389 9.89 7.97 11.93
CA LEU A 389 9.04 9.15 11.94
C LEU A 389 8.22 9.26 13.24
N LYS A 390 7.86 10.49 13.59
CA LYS A 390 6.89 10.77 14.65
C LYS A 390 5.49 10.30 14.23
N LYS A 391 4.68 9.96 15.23
CA LYS A 391 3.28 9.59 15.03
C LYS A 391 2.42 10.84 14.86
N GLU A 392 2.35 11.34 13.66
CA GLU A 392 1.56 12.52 13.28
C GLU A 392 0.99 12.41 11.86
N PHE A 393 -0.08 13.12 11.57
CA PHE A 393 -0.63 13.22 10.23
C PHE A 393 0.10 14.32 9.46
N LEU A 394 0.95 13.89 8.54
CA LEU A 394 1.62 14.79 7.59
C LEU A 394 0.67 15.13 6.44
N ASP A 395 0.82 16.30 5.82
CA ASP A 395 0.07 16.70 4.63
C ASP A 395 0.94 17.53 3.70
N ARG A 396 1.06 17.12 2.43
CA ARG A 396 1.78 17.83 1.36
C ARG A 396 3.19 18.26 1.77
N TYR A 397 3.90 17.33 2.39
CA TYR A 397 5.21 17.56 2.95
C TYR A 397 6.34 17.43 1.92
N ASP A 398 7.45 18.10 2.20
CA ASP A 398 8.75 17.82 1.60
C ASP A 398 9.45 16.71 2.38
N VAL A 399 9.91 15.67 1.68
CA VAL A 399 10.52 14.49 2.32
C VAL A 399 11.80 14.84 3.05
N ALA A 400 12.66 15.71 2.45
CA ALA A 400 13.95 16.07 3.07
C ALA A 400 13.74 16.88 4.36
N GLU A 401 12.73 17.76 4.39
CA GLU A 401 12.36 18.51 5.59
C GLU A 401 11.86 17.56 6.67
N VAL A 402 10.95 16.63 6.34
CA VAL A 402 10.43 15.63 7.30
C VAL A 402 11.55 14.77 7.88
N LEU A 403 12.46 14.25 7.05
CA LEU A 403 13.58 13.45 7.54
C LEU A 403 14.47 14.24 8.49
N LYS A 404 14.77 15.51 8.17
CA LYS A 404 15.56 16.41 9.00
C LYS A 404 14.89 16.71 10.35
N GLU A 405 13.57 16.98 10.35
CA GLU A 405 12.79 17.27 11.57
C GLU A 405 12.65 16.05 12.49
N ASN A 406 12.75 14.86 11.91
CA ASN A 406 12.71 13.59 12.64
C ASN A 406 14.08 13.05 13.01
N HIS A 407 15.17 13.81 12.79
CA HIS A 407 16.55 13.37 13.04
C HIS A 407 16.94 12.08 12.25
N VAL A 408 16.46 11.95 11.02
CA VAL A 408 16.68 10.78 10.15
C VAL A 408 17.56 11.14 8.94
N THR A 409 18.43 12.14 9.08
CA THR A 409 19.53 12.34 8.13
C THR A 409 20.80 11.61 8.61
N LYS A 410 21.66 11.19 7.69
CA LYS A 410 22.88 10.44 8.05
C LYS A 410 23.77 11.21 9.02
N GLU A 411 23.87 12.53 8.85
CA GLU A 411 24.68 13.41 9.72
C GLU A 411 24.13 13.42 11.14
N GLN A 412 22.82 13.60 11.31
CA GLN A 412 22.15 13.62 12.60
C GLN A 412 22.23 12.26 13.30
N ILE A 413 22.03 11.16 12.55
CA ILE A 413 22.14 9.80 13.06
C ILE A 413 23.56 9.53 13.58
N VAL A 414 24.59 9.90 12.82
CA VAL A 414 25.99 9.74 13.24
C VAL A 414 26.28 10.58 14.46
N GLU A 415 25.83 11.85 14.53
CA GLU A 415 25.96 12.69 15.72
C GLU A 415 25.35 12.03 16.97
N ASP A 416 24.15 11.43 16.81
CA ASP A 416 23.51 10.75 17.95
C ASP A 416 24.24 9.48 18.38
N ILE A 417 24.78 8.69 17.45
CA ILE A 417 25.57 7.49 17.73
C ILE A 417 26.85 7.87 18.49
N MET A 418 27.55 8.94 18.06
CA MET A 418 28.81 9.40 18.66
C MET A 418 28.71 9.78 20.13
N LYS A 419 27.51 9.94 20.69
CA LYS A 419 27.29 10.18 22.13
C LYS A 419 27.47 8.92 22.99
N PHE A 420 27.54 7.74 22.35
CA PHE A 420 27.53 6.43 23.01
C PHE A 420 28.73 5.52 22.67
N ILE A 421 29.66 5.97 21.81
CA ILE A 421 30.86 5.23 21.42
C ILE A 421 32.14 6.02 21.67
#